data_e52ad025777378eaf6b77fd36e1c9af4
#
_entry.id   e52ad025777378eaf6b77fd36e1c9af4
#
_cell.length_a   1.000
_cell.length_b   1.000
_cell.length_c   1.000
_cell.angle_alpha   90.00
_cell.angle_beta   90.00
_cell.angle_gamma   90.00
#
_symmetry.space_group_name_H-M   'P 1'
#
loop_
_entity.id
_entity.type
_entity.pdbx_description
1 polymer ?
#
loop_
_entity_poly.entity_id
_entity_poly.type
_entity_poly.pdbx_seq_one_letter_code
_entity_poly.pdbx_strand_id
1 'polypeptide(L)'
;MPTKKRLWLGGTIAVLILLPVVSIGSAFNAVQSMQTAGTVESLEKALGGTETPVDIALPTETPEPSTTAPATQSAQLGSSSVSTFLSMLEQLPTDDAPASHTGYNRDYFNAWIDADGDGCNTRAEVLMMESQAAVTTRGSCTVSTGQWTSAYDGVTLTDAGGLDIDHFVPLNEAWGSGAYGWDSATRVSFGNDLGYDASLLAVTASSNRSKSDKDPAQWMPASHGYFCDYAATWVAVKWRWSLTVDSLERLTLQSVLNGCSNVNITVPEKATVAAGAAPDAVAPVSDGVLDPNYGTCSVAQANGAGPYFQGVDPEYAWYRDRDKDGVVCE
;
A
#
# COMPACT_ATOMS: atom_id res chain seq x y z
N MET A 1 34.96 -54.06 -45.96
CA MET A 1 34.07 -53.11 -46.63
C MET A 1 34.06 -51.84 -45.77
N PRO A 2 34.53 -50.72 -46.26
CA PRO A 2 34.70 -49.52 -45.44
C PRO A 2 33.46 -48.60 -45.50
N THR A 3 32.98 -48.18 -44.33
CA THR A 3 31.90 -47.23 -44.15
C THR A 3 32.35 -45.78 -44.38
N LYS A 4 31.71 -45.11 -45.31
CA LYS A 4 31.94 -43.67 -45.63
C LYS A 4 31.39 -42.77 -44.56
N LYS A 5 32.26 -42.00 -43.91
CA LYS A 5 31.88 -40.82 -43.06
C LYS A 5 31.53 -39.65 -43.99
N ARG A 6 30.33 -39.08 -43.87
CA ARG A 6 29.93 -37.82 -44.46
C ARG A 6 30.29 -36.67 -43.50
N LEU A 7 31.12 -35.78 -43.94
CA LEU A 7 31.45 -34.51 -43.32
C LEU A 7 30.32 -33.53 -43.68
N TRP A 8 29.65 -32.94 -42.67
CA TRP A 8 28.76 -31.79 -42.84
C TRP A 8 29.55 -30.53 -42.46
N LEU A 9 29.77 -29.66 -43.42
CA LEU A 9 30.24 -28.29 -43.20
C LEU A 9 29.02 -27.45 -42.78
N GLY A 10 29.00 -26.99 -41.53
CA GLY A 10 28.06 -25.97 -41.05
C GLY A 10 28.53 -24.58 -41.43
N GLY A 11 27.85 -23.94 -42.35
CA GLY A 11 28.07 -22.53 -42.67
C GLY A 11 27.28 -21.68 -41.65
N THR A 12 27.98 -20.89 -40.86
CA THR A 12 27.43 -19.83 -40.01
C THR A 12 27.13 -18.61 -40.89
N ILE A 13 25.85 -18.32 -41.08
CA ILE A 13 25.41 -17.06 -41.69
C ILE A 13 25.26 -16.05 -40.54
N ALA A 14 26.18 -15.10 -40.49
CA ALA A 14 26.05 -13.92 -39.64
C ALA A 14 25.07 -12.93 -40.28
N VAL A 15 23.91 -12.77 -39.74
CA VAL A 15 22.96 -11.72 -40.11
C VAL A 15 23.32 -10.47 -39.34
N LEU A 16 23.95 -9.51 -40.02
CA LEU A 16 24.15 -8.15 -39.53
C LEU A 16 22.79 -7.41 -39.57
N ILE A 17 22.16 -7.21 -38.45
CA ILE A 17 21.02 -6.30 -38.33
C ILE A 17 21.56 -4.89 -38.11
N LEU A 18 21.54 -4.08 -39.18
CA LEU A 18 21.76 -2.64 -39.12
C LEU A 18 20.49 -1.97 -38.57
N LEU A 19 20.54 -1.52 -37.33
CA LEU A 19 19.52 -0.63 -36.76
C LEU A 19 19.81 0.80 -37.22
N PRO A 20 18.81 1.58 -37.70
CA PRO A 20 19.00 2.97 -37.99
C PRO A 20 19.11 3.78 -36.72
N VAL A 21 20.21 4.52 -36.58
CA VAL A 21 20.38 5.58 -35.59
C VAL A 21 19.47 6.72 -35.99
N VAL A 22 18.34 6.88 -35.26
CA VAL A 22 17.51 8.09 -35.36
C VAL A 22 18.17 9.16 -34.48
N SER A 23 18.78 10.14 -35.14
CA SER A 23 19.24 11.36 -34.49
C SER A 23 18.04 12.16 -33.97
N ILE A 24 17.86 12.22 -32.65
CA ILE A 24 16.97 13.20 -31.99
C ILE A 24 17.80 14.46 -31.76
N GLY A 25 17.83 15.31 -32.77
CA GLY A 25 18.37 16.66 -32.71
C GLY A 25 17.27 17.68 -32.93
N SER A 26 17.18 18.64 -32.02
CA SER A 26 16.54 19.95 -32.21
C SER A 26 15.01 20.02 -32.07
N ALA A 27 14.52 20.20 -30.84
CA ALA A 27 13.31 20.95 -30.54
C ALA A 27 13.44 21.65 -29.17
N PHE A 28 14.52 22.40 -28.98
CA PHE A 28 14.62 23.43 -27.95
C PHE A 28 14.80 24.75 -28.69
N ASN A 29 13.70 25.48 -28.91
CA ASN A 29 13.65 26.95 -29.06
C ASN A 29 12.28 27.34 -29.63
N ALA A 30 11.34 27.70 -28.78
CA ALA A 30 10.27 28.67 -29.06
C ALA A 30 9.30 28.75 -27.87
N VAL A 31 9.71 29.29 -26.72
CA VAL A 31 8.82 30.04 -25.81
C VAL A 31 9.67 31.11 -25.16
N GLN A 32 9.91 32.17 -25.89
CA GLN A 32 10.34 33.44 -25.30
C GLN A 32 9.65 34.57 -26.08
N SER A 33 9.08 35.50 -25.34
CA SER A 33 8.43 36.76 -25.74
C SER A 33 6.92 36.71 -25.91
N MET A 34 6.23 36.98 -24.81
CA MET A 34 5.08 37.91 -24.75
C MET A 34 5.00 38.50 -23.36
N GLN A 35 5.89 39.46 -23.09
CA GLN A 35 5.67 40.50 -22.11
C GLN A 35 4.95 41.64 -22.84
N THR A 36 3.70 41.89 -22.50
CA THR A 36 3.04 43.15 -22.76
C THR A 36 2.59 43.74 -21.44
N ALA A 37 3.23 44.84 -21.08
CA ALA A 37 2.83 45.73 -20.05
C ALA A 37 1.42 46.28 -20.35
N GLY A 38 0.52 46.11 -19.37
CA GLY A 38 -0.80 46.76 -19.32
C GLY A 38 -0.91 47.52 -18.01
N THR A 39 -0.78 48.81 -18.09
CA THR A 39 -0.85 49.79 -17.02
C THR A 39 -2.17 49.76 -16.28
N VAL A 40 -2.08 49.65 -14.93
CA VAL A 40 -3.20 49.87 -13.99
C VAL A 40 -3.33 51.35 -13.76
N GLU A 41 -4.08 52.04 -14.60
CA GLU A 41 -4.46 53.45 -14.38
C GLU A 41 -5.83 53.68 -15.03
N SER A 42 -6.86 53.77 -14.22
CA SER A 42 -8.19 54.31 -14.50
C SER A 42 -9.35 53.51 -13.93
N LEU A 43 -9.51 53.47 -12.61
CA LEU A 43 -10.81 53.16 -11.97
C LEU A 43 -10.97 53.87 -10.60
N GLU A 44 -10.48 55.08 -10.52
CA GLU A 44 -10.69 55.95 -9.35
C GLU A 44 -11.48 57.20 -9.72
N LYS A 45 -12.66 57.01 -10.32
CA LYS A 45 -13.56 58.13 -10.56
C LYS A 45 -15.02 57.68 -10.79
N ALA A 46 -15.64 57.14 -9.77
CA ALA A 46 -17.11 57.13 -9.65
C ALA A 46 -17.52 56.52 -8.31
N LEU A 47 -17.52 57.25 -7.24
CA LEU A 47 -18.47 57.10 -6.12
C LEU A 47 -18.18 58.24 -5.11
N GLY A 48 -18.66 59.41 -5.39
CA GLY A 48 -18.85 60.44 -4.40
C GLY A 48 -20.10 60.10 -3.58
N GLY A 49 -19.90 59.86 -2.32
CA GLY A 49 -20.97 59.66 -1.35
C GLY A 49 -20.49 60.21 0.01
N THR A 50 -21.02 61.33 0.40
CA THR A 50 -20.84 62.01 1.70
C THR A 50 -21.48 61.13 2.78
N GLU A 51 -20.68 60.61 3.72
CA GLU A 51 -21.18 60.02 4.94
C GLU A 51 -21.01 60.93 6.13
N THR A 52 -22.12 61.22 6.79
CA THR A 52 -22.20 61.95 8.09
C THR A 52 -21.86 60.94 9.22
N PRO A 53 -21.16 61.36 10.26
CA PRO A 53 -20.85 60.48 11.39
C PRO A 53 -22.09 60.23 12.26
N VAL A 54 -22.47 59.01 12.47
CA VAL A 54 -23.45 58.56 13.46
C VAL A 54 -22.70 58.09 14.70
N ASP A 55 -22.91 58.82 15.78
CA ASP A 55 -22.40 58.51 17.12
C ASP A 55 -23.20 57.33 17.71
N ILE A 56 -22.63 56.17 17.83
CA ILE A 56 -23.26 54.98 18.46
C ILE A 56 -22.53 54.69 19.75
N ALA A 57 -23.22 54.96 20.87
CA ALA A 57 -22.78 54.61 22.21
C ALA A 57 -22.54 53.10 22.39
N LEU A 58 -21.37 52.76 22.90
CA LEU A 58 -20.92 51.42 23.23
C LEU A 58 -21.59 50.90 24.49
N PRO A 59 -22.26 49.75 24.49
CA PRO A 59 -22.68 49.10 25.74
C PRO A 59 -21.48 48.45 26.44
N THR A 60 -21.37 48.71 27.74
CA THR A 60 -20.37 48.14 28.64
C THR A 60 -20.62 46.67 28.83
N GLU A 61 -19.74 45.81 28.28
CA GLU A 61 -19.77 44.38 28.52
C GLU A 61 -19.06 44.02 29.82
N THR A 62 -19.77 43.28 30.67
CA THR A 62 -19.28 42.62 31.87
C THR A 62 -18.39 41.44 31.48
N PRO A 63 -17.22 41.18 32.09
CA PRO A 63 -16.36 40.07 31.72
C PRO A 63 -16.96 38.74 32.18
N GLU A 64 -17.27 37.88 31.20
CA GLU A 64 -17.63 36.50 31.39
C GLU A 64 -16.34 35.66 31.56
N PRO A 65 -16.30 34.63 32.43
CA PRO A 65 -15.08 33.86 32.68
C PRO A 65 -14.70 32.99 31.47
N SER A 66 -13.55 33.29 30.91
CA SER A 66 -12.92 32.54 29.78
C SER A 66 -12.61 31.12 30.19
N THR A 67 -13.48 30.17 29.82
CA THR A 67 -13.14 28.75 29.82
C THR A 67 -12.27 28.48 28.60
N THR A 68 -10.97 28.42 28.82
CA THR A 68 -9.98 28.00 27.81
C THR A 68 -10.22 26.52 27.51
N ALA A 69 -10.92 26.24 26.42
CA ALA A 69 -10.91 24.89 25.84
C ALA A 69 -9.49 24.58 25.35
N PRO A 70 -8.98 23.35 25.54
CA PRO A 70 -7.69 23.00 24.99
C PRO A 70 -7.76 23.11 23.47
N ALA A 71 -6.88 23.93 22.90
CA ALA A 71 -6.71 24.00 21.46
C ALA A 71 -6.27 22.61 20.97
N THR A 72 -7.17 21.96 20.26
CA THR A 72 -6.82 20.80 19.42
C THR A 72 -5.78 21.31 18.42
N GLN A 73 -4.52 21.02 18.66
CA GLN A 73 -3.48 21.20 17.67
C GLN A 73 -3.84 20.28 16.51
N SER A 74 -4.41 20.85 15.45
CA SER A 74 -4.39 20.21 14.15
C SER A 74 -2.92 19.95 13.82
N ALA A 75 -2.49 18.70 13.94
CA ALA A 75 -1.18 18.29 13.47
C ALA A 75 -1.11 18.68 11.99
N GLN A 76 -0.27 19.69 11.69
CA GLN A 76 0.08 19.98 10.31
C GLN A 76 0.72 18.71 9.78
N LEU A 77 0.05 18.04 8.84
CA LEU A 77 0.63 16.99 8.01
C LEU A 77 1.86 17.61 7.32
N GLY A 78 3.03 17.39 7.91
CA GLY A 78 4.29 17.88 7.37
C GLY A 78 4.60 17.09 6.12
N SER A 79 4.54 17.74 4.96
CA SER A 79 5.10 17.20 3.72
C SER A 79 6.58 16.87 3.97
N SER A 80 6.93 15.59 3.94
CA SER A 80 8.30 15.13 4.10
C SER A 80 9.04 15.27 2.77
N SER A 81 10.36 15.52 2.83
CA SER A 81 11.14 15.67 1.60
C SER A 81 11.42 14.32 0.95
N VAL A 82 11.51 14.27 -0.37
CA VAL A 82 11.94 13.09 -1.13
C VAL A 82 13.29 12.55 -0.62
N SER A 83 14.21 13.46 -0.26
CA SER A 83 15.52 13.09 0.28
C SER A 83 15.44 12.31 1.61
N THR A 84 14.41 12.54 2.40
CA THR A 84 14.16 11.76 3.62
C THR A 84 13.89 10.29 3.28
N PHE A 85 13.02 10.02 2.31
CA PHE A 85 12.68 8.65 1.90
C PHE A 85 13.82 7.96 1.16
N LEU A 86 14.60 8.69 0.37
CA LEU A 86 15.85 8.15 -0.19
C LEU A 86 16.83 7.74 0.91
N SER A 87 16.98 8.55 1.95
CA SER A 87 17.83 8.24 3.10
C SER A 87 17.31 7.07 3.93
N MET A 88 15.97 6.92 4.03
CA MET A 88 15.35 5.75 4.66
C MET A 88 15.59 4.49 3.83
N LEU A 89 15.46 4.57 2.50
CA LEU A 89 15.72 3.47 1.57
C LEU A 89 17.17 2.97 1.68
N GLU A 90 18.13 3.86 1.81
CA GLU A 90 19.54 3.53 2.02
C GLU A 90 19.79 2.75 3.31
N GLN A 91 18.98 2.98 4.34
CA GLN A 91 19.08 2.31 5.64
C GLN A 91 18.44 0.92 5.66
N LEU A 92 17.58 0.59 4.69
CA LEU A 92 16.96 -0.73 4.64
C LEU A 92 18.01 -1.79 4.29
N PRO A 93 18.07 -2.92 4.99
CA PRO A 93 18.92 -4.03 4.59
C PRO A 93 18.49 -4.60 3.22
N THR A 94 19.40 -5.28 2.53
CA THR A 94 19.09 -5.96 1.28
C THR A 94 19.02 -7.47 1.50
N ASP A 95 17.98 -8.10 0.97
CA ASP A 95 17.84 -9.55 0.85
C ASP A 95 17.40 -9.90 -0.57
N ASP A 96 18.28 -10.52 -1.35
CA ASP A 96 18.01 -10.88 -2.75
C ASP A 96 17.40 -12.29 -2.88
N ALA A 97 17.01 -12.92 -1.78
CA ALA A 97 16.40 -14.23 -1.77
C ALA A 97 15.10 -14.30 -0.95
N PRO A 98 14.18 -13.32 -1.04
CA PRO A 98 12.96 -13.29 -0.22
C PRO A 98 12.09 -14.54 -0.43
N ALA A 99 12.05 -15.09 -1.64
CA ALA A 99 11.33 -16.33 -1.95
C ALA A 99 11.93 -17.58 -1.28
N SER A 100 13.12 -17.51 -0.69
CA SER A 100 13.71 -18.63 0.09
C SER A 100 13.06 -18.80 1.46
N HIS A 101 12.36 -17.77 1.96
CA HIS A 101 11.66 -17.78 3.23
C HIS A 101 10.28 -18.42 3.07
N THR A 102 10.25 -19.75 3.05
CA THR A 102 9.03 -20.56 2.88
C THR A 102 8.17 -20.58 4.15
N GLY A 103 6.96 -21.13 4.06
CA GLY A 103 6.07 -21.30 5.20
C GLY A 103 5.19 -20.08 5.49
N TYR A 104 5.01 -19.20 4.51
CA TYR A 104 4.02 -18.13 4.62
C TYR A 104 2.63 -18.71 4.84
N ASN A 105 1.92 -18.16 5.82
CA ASN A 105 0.49 -18.31 5.98
C ASN A 105 -0.09 -16.96 6.42
N ARG A 106 -1.13 -16.51 5.72
CA ARG A 106 -1.82 -15.25 6.00
C ARG A 106 -2.34 -15.16 7.43
N ASP A 107 -2.78 -16.29 7.99
CA ASP A 107 -3.36 -16.35 9.34
C ASP A 107 -2.38 -16.03 10.45
N TYR A 108 -1.08 -16.12 10.19
CA TYR A 108 -0.06 -15.69 11.16
C TYR A 108 -0.12 -14.19 11.46
N PHE A 109 -0.73 -13.40 10.60
CA PHE A 109 -0.90 -11.96 10.76
C PHE A 109 -2.24 -11.59 11.41
N ASN A 110 -3.20 -12.54 11.49
CA ASN A 110 -4.52 -12.37 12.10
C ASN A 110 -5.11 -10.97 11.83
N ALA A 111 -5.19 -10.62 10.55
CA ALA A 111 -5.69 -9.31 10.13
C ALA A 111 -7.17 -9.12 10.48
N TRP A 112 -7.58 -7.87 10.63
CA TRP A 112 -8.95 -7.44 10.90
C TRP A 112 -9.46 -7.79 12.30
N ILE A 113 -8.60 -7.69 13.33
CA ILE A 113 -9.04 -7.78 14.73
C ILE A 113 -9.72 -6.48 15.18
N ASP A 114 -10.51 -6.60 16.24
CA ASP A 114 -11.01 -5.48 17.04
C ASP A 114 -10.02 -5.28 18.19
N ALA A 115 -9.07 -4.33 18.01
CA ALA A 115 -7.91 -4.23 18.88
C ALA A 115 -8.21 -3.48 20.19
N ASP A 116 -9.12 -2.53 20.18
CA ASP A 116 -9.49 -1.72 21.34
C ASP A 116 -10.81 -2.18 22.01
N GLY A 117 -11.54 -3.12 21.37
CA GLY A 117 -12.75 -3.72 21.93
C GLY A 117 -13.98 -2.85 21.78
N ASP A 118 -14.00 -1.88 20.86
CA ASP A 118 -15.13 -0.99 20.61
C ASP A 118 -16.23 -1.61 19.72
N GLY A 119 -15.97 -2.81 19.19
CA GLY A 119 -16.83 -3.59 18.30
C GLY A 119 -16.56 -3.33 16.82
N CYS A 120 -15.55 -2.51 16.47
CA CYS A 120 -15.09 -2.26 15.13
C CYS A 120 -13.77 -3.00 14.89
N ASN A 121 -13.66 -3.70 13.81
CA ASN A 121 -12.39 -4.31 13.43
C ASN A 121 -11.55 -3.33 12.58
N THR A 122 -10.26 -3.59 12.48
CA THR A 122 -9.30 -2.77 11.73
C THR A 122 -9.80 -2.37 10.33
N ARG A 123 -10.49 -3.28 9.59
CA ARG A 123 -11.08 -2.94 8.30
C ARG A 123 -12.14 -1.83 8.42
N ALA A 124 -13.00 -1.91 9.40
CA ALA A 124 -14.05 -0.91 9.61
C ALA A 124 -13.45 0.44 9.99
N GLU A 125 -12.41 0.44 10.82
CA GLU A 125 -11.72 1.64 11.27
C GLU A 125 -11.04 2.36 10.10
N VAL A 126 -10.31 1.64 9.23
CA VAL A 126 -9.71 2.21 8.01
C VAL A 126 -10.79 2.80 7.10
N LEU A 127 -11.91 2.09 6.87
CA LEU A 127 -13.00 2.61 6.04
C LEU A 127 -13.63 3.87 6.63
N MET A 128 -13.75 3.96 7.95
CA MET A 128 -14.28 5.15 8.62
C MET A 128 -13.29 6.31 8.57
N MET A 129 -12.02 6.04 8.78
CA MET A 129 -10.96 7.05 8.79
C MET A 129 -10.73 7.67 7.41
N GLU A 130 -10.74 6.86 6.34
CA GLU A 130 -10.44 7.34 4.99
C GLU A 130 -11.65 7.89 4.22
N SER A 131 -12.87 7.74 4.76
CA SER A 131 -14.05 8.21 4.05
C SER A 131 -14.09 9.74 3.98
N GLN A 132 -14.23 10.25 2.77
CA GLN A 132 -14.37 11.69 2.46
C GLN A 132 -15.77 12.25 2.77
N ALA A 133 -16.72 11.36 3.14
CA ALA A 133 -18.07 11.72 3.54
C ALA A 133 -18.48 10.89 4.77
N ALA A 134 -19.52 11.32 5.46
CA ALA A 134 -20.05 10.56 6.60
C ALA A 134 -20.41 9.12 6.17
N VAL A 135 -19.92 8.14 6.90
CA VAL A 135 -20.22 6.73 6.65
C VAL A 135 -21.59 6.34 7.20
N THR A 136 -22.20 5.34 6.59
CA THR A 136 -23.32 4.61 7.20
C THR A 136 -22.91 3.20 7.55
N THR A 137 -23.39 2.69 8.69
CA THR A 137 -23.06 1.35 9.15
C THR A 137 -24.33 0.48 9.25
N ARG A 138 -24.15 -0.84 9.12
CA ARG A 138 -25.13 -1.84 9.49
C ARG A 138 -24.69 -2.45 10.82
N GLY A 139 -25.59 -2.43 11.81
CA GLY A 139 -25.22 -2.77 13.19
C GLY A 139 -24.24 -1.73 13.76
N SER A 140 -23.35 -2.15 14.66
CA SER A 140 -22.40 -1.25 15.31
C SER A 140 -21.31 -0.73 14.36
N CYS A 141 -20.70 -1.60 13.54
CA CYS A 141 -19.46 -1.25 12.85
C CYS A 141 -19.33 -1.78 11.41
N THR A 142 -20.33 -2.43 10.84
CA THR A 142 -20.22 -2.85 9.43
C THR A 142 -20.43 -1.64 8.51
N VAL A 143 -19.35 -1.01 8.04
CA VAL A 143 -19.43 0.13 7.12
C VAL A 143 -20.05 -0.31 5.79
N SER A 144 -21.09 0.40 5.34
CA SER A 144 -21.80 0.09 4.11
C SER A 144 -21.67 1.15 3.03
N THR A 145 -21.82 2.43 3.38
CA THR A 145 -21.64 3.53 2.44
C THR A 145 -20.78 4.66 3.05
N GLY A 146 -20.14 5.40 2.19
CA GLY A 146 -19.29 6.54 2.47
C GLY A 146 -18.84 7.15 1.15
N GLN A 147 -17.65 7.72 1.08
CA GLN A 147 -17.02 8.14 -0.17
C GLN A 147 -15.51 7.93 -0.07
N TRP A 148 -14.97 7.13 -0.95
CA TRP A 148 -13.54 6.80 -1.00
C TRP A 148 -13.02 6.98 -2.42
N THR A 149 -11.87 7.59 -2.57
CA THR A 149 -11.17 7.67 -3.85
C THR A 149 -9.91 6.83 -3.77
N SER A 150 -9.90 5.71 -4.49
CA SER A 150 -8.75 4.81 -4.54
C SER A 150 -7.54 5.52 -5.14
N ALA A 151 -6.45 5.59 -4.38
CA ALA A 151 -5.21 6.22 -4.83
C ALA A 151 -4.55 5.44 -5.98
N TYR A 152 -4.85 4.13 -6.12
CA TYR A 152 -4.21 3.28 -7.13
C TYR A 152 -4.72 3.50 -8.54
N ASP A 153 -5.98 3.91 -8.71
CA ASP A 153 -6.62 4.06 -10.02
C ASP A 153 -7.46 5.34 -10.16
N GLY A 154 -7.58 6.14 -9.08
CA GLY A 154 -8.35 7.38 -9.08
C GLY A 154 -9.87 7.19 -9.07
N VAL A 155 -10.36 5.96 -8.93
CA VAL A 155 -11.80 5.65 -8.94
C VAL A 155 -12.42 6.01 -7.60
N THR A 156 -13.52 6.77 -7.64
CA THR A 156 -14.31 7.09 -6.45
C THR A 156 -15.48 6.10 -6.30
N LEU A 157 -15.61 5.52 -5.12
CA LEU A 157 -16.65 4.58 -4.74
C LEU A 157 -17.44 5.11 -3.54
N THR A 158 -18.73 4.78 -3.49
CA THR A 158 -19.63 5.11 -2.38
C THR A 158 -20.16 3.88 -1.65
N ASP A 159 -19.90 2.69 -2.16
CA ASP A 159 -20.22 1.40 -1.56
C ASP A 159 -18.93 0.73 -1.06
N ALA A 160 -18.86 0.48 0.25
CA ALA A 160 -17.72 -0.17 0.89
C ALA A 160 -17.48 -1.61 0.39
N GLY A 161 -18.50 -2.26 -0.21
CA GLY A 161 -18.38 -3.60 -0.77
C GLY A 161 -17.52 -3.66 -2.05
N GLY A 162 -17.24 -2.52 -2.68
CA GLY A 162 -16.35 -2.41 -3.83
C GLY A 162 -14.88 -2.18 -3.47
N LEU A 163 -14.58 -2.01 -2.17
CA LEU A 163 -13.25 -1.72 -1.64
C LEU A 163 -12.65 -2.94 -0.96
N ASP A 164 -11.37 -3.15 -1.16
CA ASP A 164 -10.52 -3.95 -0.28
C ASP A 164 -9.69 -2.98 0.58
N ILE A 165 -9.31 -3.41 1.79
CA ILE A 165 -8.24 -2.75 2.54
C ILE A 165 -6.94 -3.47 2.18
N ASP A 166 -6.06 -2.74 1.53
CA ASP A 166 -4.76 -3.24 1.13
C ASP A 166 -3.74 -3.05 2.26
N HIS A 167 -2.99 -4.10 2.56
CA HIS A 167 -1.72 -3.95 3.26
C HIS A 167 -0.73 -3.35 2.28
N PHE A 168 -0.29 -2.11 2.53
CA PHE A 168 0.54 -1.36 1.58
C PHE A 168 1.77 -2.14 1.15
N VAL A 169 2.49 -2.74 2.09
CA VAL A 169 3.42 -3.85 1.85
C VAL A 169 2.65 -5.14 2.11
N PRO A 170 2.39 -5.96 1.08
CA PRO A 170 1.60 -7.17 1.21
C PRO A 170 2.14 -8.13 2.28
N LEU A 171 1.25 -8.90 2.91
CA LEU A 171 1.65 -9.81 4.00
C LEU A 171 2.68 -10.85 3.57
N ASN A 172 2.55 -11.40 2.34
CA ASN A 172 3.52 -12.35 1.80
C ASN A 172 4.86 -11.67 1.46
N GLU A 173 4.81 -10.44 0.92
CA GLU A 173 6.00 -9.63 0.70
C GLU A 173 6.71 -9.30 2.02
N ALA A 174 5.96 -8.90 3.05
CA ALA A 174 6.51 -8.68 4.38
C ALA A 174 7.12 -9.96 4.97
N TRP A 175 6.50 -11.12 4.75
CA TRP A 175 7.04 -12.41 5.16
C TRP A 175 8.42 -12.63 4.55
N GLY A 176 8.54 -12.55 3.23
CA GLY A 176 9.81 -12.69 2.50
C GLY A 176 10.86 -11.66 2.93
N SER A 177 10.43 -10.47 3.32
CA SER A 177 11.28 -9.35 3.70
C SER A 177 11.66 -9.32 5.19
N GLY A 178 11.34 -10.36 5.99
CA GLY A 178 11.80 -10.47 7.38
C GLY A 178 10.74 -10.85 8.41
N ALA A 179 9.43 -10.74 8.09
CA ALA A 179 8.38 -11.06 9.05
C ALA A 179 8.31 -12.54 9.44
N TYR A 180 8.92 -13.43 8.64
CA TYR A 180 9.11 -14.84 9.01
C TYR A 180 9.86 -15.01 10.35
N GLY A 181 10.79 -14.09 10.65
CA GLY A 181 11.58 -14.09 11.89
C GLY A 181 10.96 -13.32 13.06
N TRP A 182 9.74 -12.78 12.91
CA TRP A 182 9.07 -12.05 13.98
C TRP A 182 8.32 -12.99 14.93
N ASP A 183 8.00 -12.50 16.12
CA ASP A 183 7.04 -13.20 16.99
C ASP A 183 5.60 -13.00 16.49
N SER A 184 4.68 -13.79 17.01
CA SER A 184 3.27 -13.75 16.63
C SER A 184 2.62 -12.38 16.91
N ALA A 185 2.95 -11.74 18.02
CA ALA A 185 2.39 -10.45 18.38
C ALA A 185 2.82 -9.34 17.40
N THR A 186 4.07 -9.35 16.96
CA THR A 186 4.59 -8.42 15.95
C THR A 186 3.90 -8.60 14.61
N ARG A 187 3.69 -9.85 14.16
CA ARG A 187 2.95 -10.12 12.91
C ARG A 187 1.50 -9.63 12.99
N VAL A 188 0.81 -9.89 14.11
CA VAL A 188 -0.55 -9.37 14.33
C VAL A 188 -0.58 -7.85 14.32
N SER A 189 0.39 -7.20 14.95
CA SER A 189 0.51 -5.74 14.95
C SER A 189 0.75 -5.17 13.56
N PHE A 190 1.54 -5.85 12.71
CA PHE A 190 1.73 -5.47 11.31
C PHE A 190 0.44 -5.62 10.50
N GLY A 191 -0.27 -6.74 10.66
CA GLY A 191 -1.52 -7.02 9.96
C GLY A 191 -2.66 -6.06 10.31
N ASN A 192 -2.52 -5.30 11.42
CA ASN A 192 -3.52 -4.39 11.94
C ASN A 192 -2.93 -3.00 12.27
N ASP A 193 -1.94 -2.54 11.50
CA ASP A 193 -1.19 -1.32 11.79
C ASP A 193 -2.00 -0.04 11.54
N LEU A 194 -2.77 0.38 12.52
CA LEU A 194 -3.43 1.69 12.56
C LEU A 194 -2.54 2.81 13.12
N GLY A 195 -1.32 2.50 13.52
CA GLY A 195 -0.36 3.48 14.04
C GLY A 195 0.35 4.31 12.96
N TYR A 196 0.11 4.01 11.69
CA TYR A 196 0.53 4.78 10.54
C TYR A 196 -0.51 4.67 9.43
N ASP A 197 -1.22 5.74 9.17
CA ASP A 197 -2.40 5.78 8.28
C ASP A 197 -2.13 5.20 6.88
N ALA A 198 -0.87 5.27 6.41
CA ALA A 198 -0.49 4.74 5.11
C ALA A 198 -0.10 3.24 5.11
N SER A 199 -0.14 2.55 6.26
CA SER A 199 0.12 1.11 6.32
C SER A 199 -1.00 0.27 5.73
N LEU A 200 -2.25 0.74 5.87
CA LEU A 200 -3.48 0.12 5.40
C LEU A 200 -4.26 1.12 4.58
N LEU A 201 -4.73 0.75 3.39
CA LEU A 201 -5.34 1.69 2.47
C LEU A 201 -6.61 1.14 1.82
N ALA A 202 -7.70 1.92 1.85
CA ALA A 202 -8.94 1.57 1.16
C ALA A 202 -8.79 1.83 -0.35
N VAL A 203 -8.76 0.77 -1.15
CA VAL A 203 -8.57 0.83 -2.61
C VAL A 203 -9.63 0.03 -3.33
N THR A 204 -9.79 0.24 -4.64
CA THR A 204 -10.66 -0.63 -5.43
C THR A 204 -10.20 -2.08 -5.33
N ALA A 205 -11.15 -3.00 -5.15
CA ALA A 205 -10.86 -4.43 -5.07
C ALA A 205 -10.15 -4.96 -6.34
N SER A 206 -10.38 -4.35 -7.49
CA SER A 206 -9.70 -4.70 -8.74
C SER A 206 -8.22 -4.35 -8.72
N SER A 207 -7.86 -3.15 -8.25
CA SER A 207 -6.46 -2.72 -8.14
C SER A 207 -5.71 -3.50 -7.09
N ASN A 208 -6.34 -3.75 -5.93
CA ASN A 208 -5.76 -4.58 -4.87
C ASN A 208 -5.40 -5.99 -5.38
N ARG A 209 -6.34 -6.65 -6.03
CA ARG A 209 -6.13 -8.00 -6.60
C ARG A 209 -5.12 -8.03 -7.75
N SER A 210 -4.98 -6.92 -8.50
CA SER A 210 -3.94 -6.77 -9.51
C SER A 210 -2.55 -6.62 -8.89
N LYS A 211 -2.45 -5.88 -7.77
CA LYS A 211 -1.23 -5.74 -6.97
C LYS A 211 -0.84 -7.08 -6.37
N SER A 212 -1.79 -7.76 -5.69
CA SER A 212 -1.51 -9.03 -5.00
C SER A 212 -0.31 -8.88 -4.04
N ASP A 213 0.61 -9.81 -4.04
CA ASP A 213 1.85 -9.83 -3.25
C ASP A 213 3.07 -9.21 -3.92
N LYS A 214 2.86 -8.50 -5.04
CA LYS A 214 3.93 -7.91 -5.86
C LYS A 214 4.56 -6.68 -5.21
N ASP A 215 5.89 -6.58 -5.32
CA ASP A 215 6.67 -5.40 -4.99
C ASP A 215 6.62 -4.32 -6.10
N PRO A 216 7.18 -3.11 -5.88
CA PRO A 216 7.18 -2.02 -6.86
C PRO A 216 7.92 -2.32 -8.17
N ALA A 217 8.82 -3.29 -8.22
CA ALA A 217 9.47 -3.71 -9.46
C ALA A 217 8.56 -4.57 -10.34
N GLN A 218 7.53 -5.17 -9.74
CA GLN A 218 6.60 -6.07 -10.39
C GLN A 218 5.25 -5.41 -10.65
N TRP A 219 4.86 -4.42 -9.84
CA TRP A 219 3.59 -3.73 -9.98
C TRP A 219 3.68 -2.28 -9.48
N MET A 220 3.08 -1.37 -10.23
CA MET A 220 2.87 0.02 -9.86
C MET A 220 1.41 0.41 -10.10
N PRO A 221 0.82 1.34 -9.32
CA PRO A 221 -0.56 1.76 -9.49
C PRO A 221 -0.82 2.35 -10.89
N ALA A 222 -2.07 2.26 -11.37
CA ALA A 222 -2.44 2.85 -12.66
C ALA A 222 -2.43 4.37 -12.64
N SER A 223 -2.65 4.97 -11.47
CA SER A 223 -2.59 6.43 -11.26
C SER A 223 -1.14 6.90 -11.20
N HIS A 224 -0.62 7.39 -12.31
CA HIS A 224 0.77 7.88 -12.39
C HIS A 224 1.06 9.05 -11.44
N GLY A 225 0.04 9.85 -11.11
CA GLY A 225 0.16 10.94 -10.15
C GLY A 225 0.44 10.47 -8.71
N TYR A 226 0.22 9.18 -8.43
CA TYR A 226 0.48 8.57 -7.14
C TYR A 226 1.84 7.88 -7.02
N PHE A 227 2.64 7.80 -8.09
CA PHE A 227 3.90 7.07 -8.10
C PHE A 227 4.88 7.52 -7.02
N CYS A 228 4.99 8.83 -6.82
CA CYS A 228 5.90 9.39 -5.83
C CYS A 228 5.48 9.04 -4.40
N ASP A 229 4.21 9.23 -4.09
CA ASP A 229 3.65 8.89 -2.78
C ASP A 229 3.66 7.37 -2.57
N TYR A 230 3.39 6.57 -3.62
CA TYR A 230 3.46 5.11 -3.57
C TYR A 230 4.87 4.62 -3.21
N ALA A 231 5.89 5.10 -3.92
CA ALA A 231 7.28 4.70 -3.64
C ALA A 231 7.74 5.16 -2.25
N ALA A 232 7.37 6.37 -1.85
CA ALA A 232 7.71 6.88 -0.54
C ALA A 232 7.01 6.12 0.60
N THR A 233 5.71 5.80 0.42
CA THR A 233 4.94 5.00 1.39
C THR A 233 5.52 3.58 1.54
N TRP A 234 5.89 2.95 0.42
CA TRP A 234 6.51 1.62 0.45
C TRP A 234 7.79 1.62 1.29
N VAL A 235 8.68 2.60 1.04
CA VAL A 235 9.90 2.79 1.84
C VAL A 235 9.57 3.05 3.30
N ALA A 236 8.58 3.91 3.57
CA ALA A 236 8.17 4.26 4.92
C ALA A 236 7.68 3.05 5.72
N VAL A 237 6.82 2.22 5.13
CA VAL A 237 6.29 1.00 5.78
C VAL A 237 7.40 -0.02 6.02
N LYS A 238 8.25 -0.30 5.01
CA LYS A 238 9.39 -1.21 5.21
C LYS A 238 10.36 -0.68 6.26
N TRP A 239 10.64 0.61 6.26
CA TRP A 239 11.49 1.24 7.27
C TRP A 239 10.85 1.15 8.66
N ARG A 240 9.57 1.48 8.79
CA ARG A 240 8.81 1.40 10.05
C ARG A 240 8.95 0.03 10.70
N TRP A 241 8.80 -1.02 9.93
CA TRP A 241 8.79 -2.41 10.38
C TRP A 241 10.15 -3.13 10.27
N SER A 242 11.22 -2.40 9.91
CA SER A 242 12.58 -2.95 9.77
C SER A 242 12.65 -4.14 8.80
N LEU A 243 11.85 -4.09 7.73
CA LEU A 243 11.85 -5.06 6.64
C LEU A 243 13.05 -4.84 5.69
N THR A 244 13.41 -5.87 4.94
CA THR A 244 14.43 -5.80 3.89
C THR A 244 13.82 -5.36 2.56
N VAL A 245 14.67 -5.01 1.61
CA VAL A 245 14.34 -4.85 0.18
C VAL A 245 15.25 -5.71 -0.66
N ASP A 246 14.78 -6.25 -1.78
CA ASP A 246 15.69 -6.84 -2.74
C ASP A 246 16.35 -5.77 -3.64
N SER A 247 17.37 -6.17 -4.39
CA SER A 247 18.14 -5.23 -5.22
C SER A 247 17.30 -4.60 -6.34
N LEU A 248 16.35 -5.33 -6.93
CA LEU A 248 15.51 -4.83 -8.02
C LEU A 248 14.43 -3.88 -7.47
N GLU A 249 13.81 -4.24 -6.37
CA GLU A 249 12.88 -3.39 -5.62
C GLU A 249 13.56 -2.06 -5.23
N ARG A 250 14.77 -2.12 -4.65
CA ARG A 250 15.56 -0.94 -4.27
C ARG A 250 15.84 -0.02 -5.46
N LEU A 251 16.31 -0.59 -6.58
CA LEU A 251 16.61 0.18 -7.80
C LEU A 251 15.36 0.86 -8.35
N THR A 252 14.22 0.17 -8.32
CA THR A 252 12.95 0.71 -8.79
C THR A 252 12.49 1.86 -7.91
N LEU A 253 12.46 1.67 -6.59
CA LEU A 253 12.11 2.71 -5.62
C LEU A 253 13.01 3.95 -5.75
N GLN A 254 14.32 3.74 -5.85
CA GLN A 254 15.29 4.82 -6.04
C GLN A 254 15.07 5.56 -7.36
N SER A 255 14.77 4.83 -8.44
CA SER A 255 14.51 5.44 -9.76
C SER A 255 13.25 6.31 -9.71
N VAL A 256 12.17 5.82 -9.10
CA VAL A 256 10.92 6.58 -8.97
C VAL A 256 11.15 7.82 -8.10
N LEU A 257 11.71 7.66 -6.90
CA LEU A 257 11.93 8.77 -5.97
C LEU A 257 12.85 9.86 -6.53
N ASN A 258 13.89 9.49 -7.28
CA ASN A 258 14.77 10.47 -7.97
C ASN A 258 14.03 11.28 -9.05
N GLY A 259 12.93 10.79 -9.59
CA GLY A 259 12.06 11.51 -10.51
C GLY A 259 11.03 12.42 -9.82
N CYS A 260 10.93 12.39 -8.51
CA CYS A 260 9.91 13.10 -7.75
C CYS A 260 10.39 14.47 -7.28
N SER A 261 9.54 15.48 -7.36
CA SER A 261 9.81 16.80 -6.81
C SER A 261 9.34 16.96 -5.36
N ASN A 262 8.28 16.25 -4.98
CA ASN A 262 7.69 16.25 -3.63
C ASN A 262 6.96 14.91 -3.38
N VAL A 263 6.66 14.67 -2.12
CA VAL A 263 5.79 13.59 -1.64
C VAL A 263 4.84 14.14 -0.55
N ASN A 264 3.63 13.59 -0.48
CA ASN A 264 2.57 14.08 0.41
C ASN A 264 2.26 13.09 1.53
N ILE A 265 3.28 12.40 2.01
CA ILE A 265 3.15 11.48 3.13
C ILE A 265 4.04 11.90 4.30
N THR A 266 3.70 11.45 5.48
CA THR A 266 4.49 11.67 6.70
C THR A 266 5.53 10.57 6.89
N VAL A 267 6.60 10.89 7.64
CA VAL A 267 7.55 9.87 8.12
C VAL A 267 6.92 9.16 9.32
N PRO A 268 6.79 7.82 9.29
CA PRO A 268 6.28 7.08 10.44
C PRO A 268 7.29 7.03 11.59
N GLU A 269 6.81 6.72 12.77
CA GLU A 269 7.65 6.24 13.84
C GLU A 269 8.01 4.77 13.62
N LYS A 270 9.16 4.32 14.16
CA LYS A 270 9.55 2.90 14.15
C LYS A 270 8.55 2.09 14.99
N ALA A 271 8.08 0.99 14.42
CA ALA A 271 7.36 -0.01 15.19
C ALA A 271 8.34 -0.83 16.05
N THR A 272 7.83 -1.35 17.15
CA THR A 272 8.59 -2.32 17.95
C THR A 272 8.51 -3.68 17.26
N VAL A 273 9.66 -4.19 16.84
CA VAL A 273 9.77 -5.50 16.20
C VAL A 273 10.46 -6.46 17.16
N ALA A 274 9.74 -7.48 17.59
CA ALA A 274 10.29 -8.56 18.43
C ALA A 274 10.59 -9.80 17.55
N ALA A 275 11.79 -10.33 17.71
CA ALA A 275 12.15 -11.61 17.10
C ALA A 275 11.42 -12.76 17.80
N GLY A 276 10.88 -13.68 17.03
CA GLY A 276 10.29 -14.92 17.48
C GLY A 276 10.87 -16.10 16.70
N ALA A 277 10.65 -17.31 17.17
CA ALA A 277 10.77 -18.43 16.26
C ALA A 277 9.79 -18.19 15.11
N ALA A 278 10.23 -18.36 13.86
CA ALA A 278 9.27 -18.57 12.78
C ALA A 278 8.26 -19.59 13.31
N PRO A 279 6.93 -19.39 13.12
CA PRO A 279 6.03 -20.45 13.45
C PRO A 279 6.66 -21.66 12.76
N ASP A 280 6.98 -22.69 13.52
CA ASP A 280 7.37 -23.94 12.88
C ASP A 280 6.36 -24.06 11.77
N ALA A 281 6.82 -24.04 10.50
CA ALA A 281 5.97 -24.47 9.42
C ALA A 281 5.43 -25.74 9.98
N VAL A 282 4.14 -25.75 10.35
CA VAL A 282 3.55 -26.96 10.88
C VAL A 282 3.79 -27.89 9.74
N ALA A 283 4.88 -28.66 9.88
CA ALA A 283 5.18 -29.67 8.89
C ALA A 283 3.87 -30.44 8.87
N PRO A 284 3.18 -30.45 7.71
CA PRO A 284 1.88 -31.06 7.66
C PRO A 284 2.08 -32.41 8.33
N VAL A 285 1.53 -32.55 9.53
CA VAL A 285 1.48 -33.82 10.20
C VAL A 285 0.43 -34.62 9.43
N SER A 286 0.84 -35.03 8.25
CA SER A 286 0.19 -36.19 7.64
C SER A 286 0.48 -37.33 8.61
N ASP A 287 -0.42 -37.52 9.56
CA ASP A 287 -0.42 -38.68 10.42
C ASP A 287 -0.75 -39.95 9.60
N GLY A 288 -0.90 -39.76 8.28
CA GLY A 288 -1.29 -40.81 7.34
C GLY A 288 -2.74 -41.23 7.48
N VAL A 289 -3.50 -40.57 8.32
CA VAL A 289 -4.96 -40.77 8.47
C VAL A 289 -5.66 -39.65 7.73
N LEU A 290 -6.46 -39.98 6.72
CA LEU A 290 -7.28 -38.99 6.00
C LEU A 290 -8.40 -38.49 6.90
N ASP A 291 -8.56 -37.21 6.97
CA ASP A 291 -9.74 -36.58 7.58
C ASP A 291 -11.01 -36.96 6.79
N PRO A 292 -12.17 -37.02 7.44
CA PRO A 292 -13.40 -37.18 6.70
C PRO A 292 -13.63 -36.03 5.74
N ASN A 293 -14.10 -36.29 4.51
CA ASN A 293 -14.50 -35.23 3.61
C ASN A 293 -15.75 -34.53 4.13
N TYR A 294 -15.58 -33.34 4.69
CA TYR A 294 -16.65 -32.53 5.26
C TYR A 294 -17.48 -31.75 4.22
N GLY A 295 -17.09 -31.81 2.94
CA GLY A 295 -17.78 -31.18 1.81
C GLY A 295 -17.59 -29.64 1.71
N THR A 296 -17.35 -28.95 2.80
CA THR A 296 -17.02 -27.52 2.80
C THR A 296 -15.96 -27.20 3.85
N CYS A 297 -15.13 -26.19 3.57
CA CYS A 297 -14.10 -25.73 4.50
C CYS A 297 -14.69 -25.30 5.86
N SER A 298 -15.81 -24.60 5.87
CA SER A 298 -16.45 -24.19 7.13
C SER A 298 -16.83 -25.36 8.03
N VAL A 299 -17.23 -26.50 7.45
CA VAL A 299 -17.55 -27.71 8.24
C VAL A 299 -16.26 -28.42 8.66
N ALA A 300 -15.23 -28.46 7.82
CA ALA A 300 -13.92 -29.00 8.17
C ALA A 300 -13.34 -28.25 9.38
N GLN A 301 -13.26 -26.94 9.31
CA GLN A 301 -12.76 -26.07 10.39
C GLN A 301 -13.57 -26.22 11.69
N ALA A 302 -14.90 -26.30 11.60
CA ALA A 302 -15.76 -26.53 12.78
C ALA A 302 -15.49 -27.88 13.47
N ASN A 303 -14.88 -28.82 12.78
CA ASN A 303 -14.46 -30.13 13.31
C ASN A 303 -12.96 -30.20 13.62
N GLY A 304 -12.25 -29.07 13.55
CA GLY A 304 -10.82 -28.98 13.84
C GLY A 304 -9.92 -29.59 12.76
N ALA A 305 -10.44 -29.71 11.51
CA ALA A 305 -9.75 -30.27 10.35
C ALA A 305 -9.33 -29.17 9.36
N GLY A 306 -8.17 -29.33 8.69
CA GLY A 306 -7.51 -28.30 7.88
C GLY A 306 -6.65 -27.36 8.73
N PRO A 307 -5.92 -26.42 8.10
CA PRO A 307 -5.83 -26.23 6.64
C PRO A 307 -5.14 -27.41 5.92
N TYR A 308 -5.43 -27.58 4.62
CA TYR A 308 -4.81 -28.60 3.79
C TYR A 308 -3.96 -27.97 2.68
N PHE A 309 -2.76 -28.52 2.45
CA PHE A 309 -1.74 -27.96 1.58
C PHE A 309 -1.60 -28.71 0.26
N GLN A 310 -1.49 -28.00 -0.85
CA GLN A 310 -1.33 -28.56 -2.19
C GLN A 310 -0.05 -29.40 -2.30
N GLY A 311 -0.21 -30.65 -2.76
CA GLY A 311 0.90 -31.56 -2.95
C GLY A 311 1.43 -32.22 -1.68
N VAL A 312 0.84 -31.91 -0.53
CA VAL A 312 1.14 -32.50 0.77
C VAL A 312 -0.04 -33.29 1.29
N ASP A 313 -1.20 -32.64 1.43
CA ASP A 313 -2.41 -33.26 1.97
C ASP A 313 -3.30 -33.76 0.83
N PRO A 314 -3.63 -35.06 0.78
CA PRO A 314 -4.56 -35.57 -0.23
C PRO A 314 -5.94 -34.93 -0.18
N GLU A 315 -6.35 -34.44 0.99
CA GLU A 315 -7.62 -33.74 1.25
C GLU A 315 -7.71 -32.40 0.54
N TYR A 316 -6.58 -31.75 0.19
CA TYR A 316 -6.56 -30.52 -0.58
C TYR A 316 -7.43 -30.61 -1.84
N ALA A 317 -7.40 -31.76 -2.54
CA ALA A 317 -8.16 -31.97 -3.75
C ALA A 317 -9.70 -32.03 -3.55
N TRP A 318 -10.18 -32.09 -2.31
CA TRP A 318 -11.61 -32.16 -1.99
C TRP A 318 -12.25 -30.77 -1.88
N TYR A 319 -11.43 -29.74 -1.75
CA TYR A 319 -11.88 -28.36 -1.52
C TYR A 319 -11.44 -27.44 -2.65
N ARG A 320 -12.09 -26.27 -2.74
CA ARG A 320 -11.78 -25.31 -3.78
C ARG A 320 -10.84 -24.25 -3.25
N ASP A 321 -9.61 -24.26 -3.73
CA ASP A 321 -8.68 -23.16 -3.59
C ASP A 321 -9.16 -21.98 -4.46
N ARG A 322 -9.60 -20.87 -3.83
CA ARG A 322 -10.22 -19.72 -4.49
C ARG A 322 -9.21 -18.68 -4.90
N ASP A 323 -8.21 -18.46 -4.11
CA ASP A 323 -7.15 -17.45 -4.29
C ASP A 323 -5.88 -18.04 -4.91
N LYS A 324 -5.82 -19.39 -4.97
CA LYS A 324 -4.76 -20.15 -5.62
C LYS A 324 -3.39 -20.00 -4.95
N ASP A 325 -3.40 -19.91 -3.65
CA ASP A 325 -2.19 -19.83 -2.82
C ASP A 325 -1.63 -21.22 -2.44
N GLY A 326 -2.37 -22.29 -2.77
CA GLY A 326 -1.98 -23.67 -2.49
C GLY A 326 -2.47 -24.17 -1.13
N VAL A 327 -3.36 -23.44 -0.46
CA VAL A 327 -3.97 -23.82 0.81
C VAL A 327 -5.50 -23.83 0.68
N VAL A 328 -6.16 -24.77 1.33
CA VAL A 328 -7.63 -24.78 1.42
C VAL A 328 -8.08 -25.00 2.85
N CYS A 329 -9.24 -24.53 3.17
CA CYS A 329 -9.82 -24.63 4.52
C CYS A 329 -8.97 -23.94 5.61
N GLU A 330 -8.37 -22.80 5.23
CA GLU A 330 -7.70 -21.88 6.12
C GLU A 330 -8.67 -20.91 6.82
#